data_a0c48a0234590e7489428d4f5416b5c7
#
_entry.id   a0c48a0234590e7489428d4f5416b5c7
#
_cell.length_a   1.000
_cell.length_b   1.000
_cell.length_c   1.000
_cell.angle_alpha   90.00
_cell.angle_beta   90.00
_cell.angle_gamma   90.00
#
_symmetry.space_group_name_H-M   'P 1'
#
loop_
_entity.id
_entity.type
_entity.pdbx_description
1 polymer ?
#
loop_
_entity_poly.entity_id
_entity_poly.type
_entity_poly.pdbx_seq_one_letter_code
_entity_poly.pdbx_strand_id
1 'polypeptide(L)'
;MLLSNQQKYILEILKEFKYLRVRQLHAMVRTHYRAQGIEIDARRMEIMLRQMRTGTNYVWLRGDVVSYGDRRIDPRLLEALDVMLELTRVQPGFYSKDGLHEPFLLRFTGNGKGAGYLFSVAWLDAATHIATVPRMKGERIIWISESGSFGEIDLPRHHFFAARQKDGTHRFFGSNEPKKI
;
A
#
# COMPACT_ATOMS: atom_id res chain seq x y z
N MET A 1 12.21 -27.39 -4.56
CA MET A 1 10.73 -27.46 -4.52
C MET A 1 10.15 -26.85 -5.79
N LEU A 2 9.21 -27.54 -6.43
CA LEU A 2 8.51 -27.01 -7.60
C LEU A 2 7.36 -26.10 -7.10
N LEU A 3 7.39 -24.83 -7.45
CA LEU A 3 6.36 -23.88 -7.05
C LEU A 3 5.11 -24.02 -7.94
N SER A 4 3.92 -23.99 -7.33
CA SER A 4 2.65 -23.89 -8.06
C SER A 4 2.51 -22.51 -8.75
N ASN A 5 1.57 -22.37 -9.67
CA ASN A 5 1.34 -21.07 -10.35
C ASN A 5 0.98 -19.97 -9.35
N GLN A 6 0.18 -20.28 -8.31
CA GLN A 6 -0.15 -19.32 -7.26
C GLN A 6 1.10 -18.90 -6.46
N GLN A 7 1.98 -19.85 -6.12
CA GLN A 7 3.22 -19.55 -5.40
C GLN A 7 4.21 -18.75 -6.26
N LYS A 8 4.28 -19.00 -7.56
CA LYS A 8 5.08 -18.19 -8.49
C LYS A 8 4.57 -16.75 -8.52
N TYR A 9 3.26 -16.56 -8.63
CA TYR A 9 2.65 -15.22 -8.60
C TYR A 9 2.88 -14.47 -7.28
N ILE A 10 2.75 -15.17 -6.14
CA ILE A 10 3.13 -14.62 -4.82
C ILE A 10 4.59 -14.14 -4.84
N LEU A 11 5.49 -14.94 -5.40
CA LEU A 11 6.91 -14.60 -5.46
C LEU A 11 7.18 -13.38 -6.36
N GLU A 12 6.46 -13.25 -7.46
CA GLU A 12 6.52 -12.07 -8.35
C GLU A 12 6.09 -10.81 -7.61
N ILE A 13 4.94 -10.83 -6.92
CA ILE A 13 4.50 -9.72 -6.09
C ILE A 13 5.57 -9.37 -5.04
N LEU A 14 6.10 -10.35 -4.33
CA LEU A 14 7.12 -10.10 -3.31
C LEU A 14 8.44 -9.58 -3.87
N LYS A 15 8.83 -9.98 -5.08
CA LYS A 15 10.00 -9.41 -5.77
C LYS A 15 9.79 -7.94 -6.10
N GLU A 16 8.58 -7.57 -6.46
CA GLU A 16 8.20 -6.21 -6.83
C GLU A 16 8.10 -5.31 -5.58
N PHE A 17 7.24 -5.66 -4.64
CA PHE A 17 6.97 -4.85 -3.44
C PHE A 17 8.06 -4.95 -2.37
N LYS A 18 8.89 -5.98 -2.42
CA LYS A 18 9.95 -6.35 -1.46
C LYS A 18 9.41 -6.89 -0.14
N TYR A 19 8.38 -6.33 0.42
CA TYR A 19 7.66 -6.81 1.60
C TYR A 19 6.23 -6.27 1.62
N LEU A 20 5.34 -7.03 2.24
CA LEU A 20 3.91 -6.71 2.39
C LEU A 20 3.39 -7.30 3.71
N ARG A 21 2.34 -6.73 4.26
CA ARG A 21 1.53 -7.46 5.25
C ARG A 21 0.87 -8.68 4.58
N VAL A 22 0.71 -9.76 5.32
CA VAL A 22 0.04 -10.97 4.79
C VAL A 22 -1.34 -10.63 4.22
N ARG A 23 -2.09 -9.74 4.89
CA ARG A 23 -3.42 -9.29 4.43
C ARG A 23 -3.35 -8.52 3.09
N GLN A 24 -2.34 -7.69 2.88
CA GLN A 24 -2.12 -6.95 1.63
C GLN A 24 -1.82 -7.93 0.48
N LEU A 25 -0.88 -8.83 0.69
CA LEU A 25 -0.52 -9.86 -0.28
C LEU A 25 -1.73 -10.77 -0.59
N HIS A 26 -2.46 -11.20 0.44
CA HIS A 26 -3.67 -12.02 0.26
C HIS A 26 -4.72 -11.30 -0.59
N ALA A 27 -4.98 -10.02 -0.33
CA ALA A 27 -5.93 -9.22 -1.10
C ALA A 27 -5.54 -9.18 -2.60
N MET A 28 -4.25 -8.96 -2.90
CA MET A 28 -3.74 -8.93 -4.29
C MET A 28 -3.87 -10.28 -4.98
N VAL A 29 -3.43 -11.35 -4.32
CA VAL A 29 -3.51 -12.72 -4.84
C VAL A 29 -4.95 -13.14 -5.06
N ARG A 30 -5.82 -12.88 -4.08
CA ARG A 30 -7.25 -13.19 -4.17
C ARG A 30 -7.92 -12.45 -5.32
N THR A 31 -7.66 -11.15 -5.47
CA THR A 31 -8.23 -10.34 -6.57
C THR A 31 -7.81 -10.88 -7.94
N HIS A 32 -6.53 -11.21 -8.11
CA HIS A 32 -6.01 -11.77 -9.35
C HIS A 32 -6.66 -13.10 -9.72
N TYR A 33 -6.71 -14.05 -8.78
CA TYR A 33 -7.24 -15.39 -9.05
C TYR A 33 -8.75 -15.46 -9.10
N ARG A 34 -9.45 -14.57 -8.37
CA ARG A 34 -10.92 -14.47 -8.44
C ARG A 34 -11.39 -14.08 -9.85
N ALA A 35 -10.65 -13.23 -10.56
CA ALA A 35 -10.92 -12.90 -11.96
C ALA A 35 -10.82 -14.13 -12.89
N GLN A 36 -10.14 -15.20 -12.45
CA GLN A 36 -9.97 -16.47 -13.15
C GLN A 36 -10.91 -17.57 -12.61
N GLY A 37 -11.87 -17.22 -11.74
CA GLY A 37 -12.80 -18.16 -11.12
C GLY A 37 -12.18 -19.01 -9.99
N ILE A 38 -10.99 -18.66 -9.49
CA ILE A 38 -10.29 -19.41 -8.43
C ILE A 38 -10.36 -18.63 -7.13
N GLU A 39 -10.98 -19.20 -6.10
CA GLU A 39 -10.99 -18.60 -4.76
C GLU A 39 -9.74 -19.00 -3.96
N ILE A 40 -9.06 -18.01 -3.40
CA ILE A 40 -7.93 -18.17 -2.49
C ILE A 40 -8.34 -17.58 -1.14
N ASP A 41 -8.70 -18.44 -0.20
CA ASP A 41 -9.03 -18.04 1.16
C ASP A 41 -7.77 -17.81 2.03
N ALA A 42 -7.97 -17.28 3.24
CA ALA A 42 -6.88 -16.98 4.16
C ALA A 42 -6.09 -18.23 4.56
N ARG A 43 -6.78 -19.37 4.76
CA ARG A 43 -6.14 -20.63 5.12
C ARG A 43 -5.24 -21.16 4.02
N ARG A 44 -5.73 -21.12 2.78
CA ARG A 44 -4.93 -21.52 1.60
C ARG A 44 -3.71 -20.65 1.42
N MET A 45 -3.86 -19.32 1.63
CA MET A 45 -2.75 -18.38 1.60
C MET A 45 -1.70 -18.72 2.66
N GLU A 46 -2.12 -18.97 3.88
CA GLU A 46 -1.21 -19.33 4.98
C GLU A 46 -0.42 -20.62 4.68
N ILE A 47 -1.10 -21.63 4.16
CA ILE A 47 -0.45 -22.89 3.76
C ILE A 47 0.62 -22.64 2.70
N MET A 48 0.30 -21.87 1.65
CA MET A 48 1.25 -21.54 0.59
C MET A 48 2.47 -20.79 1.13
N LEU A 49 2.28 -19.78 1.97
CA LEU A 49 3.39 -19.03 2.59
C LEU A 49 4.26 -19.91 3.47
N ARG A 50 3.67 -20.82 4.27
CA ARG A 50 4.40 -21.78 5.10
C ARG A 50 5.26 -22.71 4.22
N GLN A 51 4.69 -23.26 3.14
CA GLN A 51 5.42 -24.10 2.19
C GLN A 51 6.57 -23.34 1.52
N MET A 52 6.33 -22.09 1.11
CA MET A 52 7.37 -21.26 0.47
C MET A 52 8.49 -20.92 1.44
N ARG A 53 8.17 -20.63 2.70
CA ARG A 53 9.17 -20.37 3.75
C ARG A 53 10.10 -21.56 4.01
N THR A 54 9.53 -22.77 4.04
CA THR A 54 10.33 -23.99 4.27
C THR A 54 11.01 -24.52 3.02
N GLY A 55 10.43 -24.32 1.86
CA GLY A 55 10.90 -24.85 0.59
C GLY A 55 11.77 -23.91 -0.24
N THR A 56 11.93 -22.65 0.18
CA THR A 56 12.75 -21.66 -0.53
C THR A 56 13.50 -20.76 0.46
N ASN A 57 14.62 -20.17 0.03
CA ASN A 57 15.36 -19.17 0.81
C ASN A 57 14.86 -17.73 0.52
N TYR A 58 13.78 -17.59 -0.27
CA TYR A 58 13.35 -16.27 -0.75
C TYR A 58 12.25 -15.66 0.08
N VAL A 59 11.45 -16.46 0.81
CA VAL A 59 10.30 -15.98 1.56
C VAL A 59 10.58 -16.01 3.05
N TRP A 60 10.51 -14.85 3.66
CA TRP A 60 10.67 -14.64 5.09
C TRP A 60 9.36 -14.14 5.71
N LEU A 61 9.02 -14.65 6.86
CA LEU A 61 7.81 -14.27 7.59
C LEU A 61 8.18 -13.79 8.98
N ARG A 62 7.83 -12.54 9.32
CA ARG A 62 8.05 -11.90 10.61
C ARG A 62 6.72 -11.29 11.09
N GLY A 63 6.07 -11.92 12.06
CA GLY A 63 4.74 -11.53 12.48
C GLY A 63 3.75 -11.61 11.32
N ASP A 64 3.09 -10.51 11.02
CA ASP A 64 2.14 -10.37 9.92
C ASP A 64 2.78 -9.88 8.61
N VAL A 65 4.11 -9.71 8.56
CA VAL A 65 4.82 -9.23 7.37
C VAL A 65 5.56 -10.37 6.69
N VAL A 66 5.36 -10.48 5.40
CA VAL A 66 6.10 -11.37 4.49
C VAL A 66 7.02 -10.55 3.61
N SER A 67 8.26 -11.02 3.39
CA SER A 67 9.27 -10.34 2.58
C SER A 67 10.00 -11.25 1.62
N TYR A 68 10.50 -10.66 0.53
CA TYR A 68 11.47 -11.28 -0.37
C TYR A 68 12.89 -11.08 0.20
N GLY A 69 13.43 -12.13 0.76
CA GLY A 69 14.71 -12.09 1.48
C GLY A 69 14.62 -11.45 2.86
N ASP A 70 15.75 -11.47 3.58
CA ASP A 70 15.88 -10.81 4.87
C ASP A 70 16.04 -9.29 4.68
N ARG A 71 15.07 -8.50 5.15
CA ARG A 71 15.03 -7.05 4.93
C ARG A 71 14.59 -6.31 6.17
N ARG A 72 15.08 -5.07 6.27
CA ARG A 72 14.50 -4.09 7.20
C ARG A 72 13.12 -3.68 6.68
N ILE A 73 12.12 -3.73 7.55
CA ILE A 73 10.74 -3.36 7.25
C ILE A 73 10.53 -1.90 7.67
N ASP A 74 10.02 -1.08 6.76
CA ASP A 74 9.56 0.27 7.08
C ASP A 74 8.04 0.23 7.30
N PRO A 75 7.54 0.46 8.53
CA PRO A 75 6.11 0.44 8.82
C PRO A 75 5.35 1.57 8.12
N ARG A 76 6.00 2.70 7.82
CA ARG A 76 5.40 3.83 7.09
C ARG A 76 5.06 3.43 5.66
N LEU A 77 5.96 2.68 4.99
CA LEU A 77 5.70 2.17 3.64
C LEU A 77 4.58 1.13 3.63
N LEU A 78 4.50 0.27 4.66
CA LEU A 78 3.38 -0.68 4.79
C LEU A 78 2.03 0.04 4.91
N GLU A 79 1.97 1.16 5.63
CA GLU A 79 0.78 1.99 5.74
C GLU A 79 0.45 2.68 4.41
N ALA A 80 1.46 3.21 3.72
CA ALA A 80 1.29 3.81 2.39
C ALA A 80 0.74 2.79 1.37
N LEU A 81 1.16 1.53 1.46
CA LEU A 81 0.65 0.44 0.64
C LEU A 81 -0.81 0.10 0.98
N ASP A 82 -1.21 0.16 2.25
CA ASP A 82 -2.63 0.01 2.64
C ASP A 82 -3.48 1.10 1.97
N VAL A 83 -3.07 2.36 2.06
CA VAL A 83 -3.75 3.49 1.40
C VAL A 83 -3.86 3.29 -0.11
N MET A 84 -2.78 2.86 -0.76
CA MET A 84 -2.81 2.57 -2.20
C MET A 84 -3.81 1.48 -2.54
N LEU A 85 -3.79 0.35 -1.83
CA LEU A 85 -4.67 -0.78 -2.10
C LEU A 85 -6.15 -0.42 -1.87
N GLU A 86 -6.44 0.38 -0.86
CA GLU A 86 -7.81 0.88 -0.60
C GLU A 86 -8.31 1.78 -1.74
N LEU A 87 -7.53 2.78 -2.13
CA LEU A 87 -7.93 3.73 -3.18
C LEU A 87 -8.02 3.11 -4.57
N THR A 88 -7.21 2.10 -4.85
CA THR A 88 -7.19 1.39 -6.13
C THR A 88 -8.09 0.15 -6.14
N ARG A 89 -8.78 -0.15 -5.03
CA ARG A 89 -9.55 -1.39 -4.86
C ARG A 89 -8.71 -2.63 -5.18
N VAL A 90 -7.48 -2.64 -4.67
CA VAL A 90 -6.49 -3.72 -4.84
C VAL A 90 -6.02 -3.91 -6.31
N GLN A 91 -6.26 -2.95 -7.17
CA GLN A 91 -5.83 -2.95 -8.56
C GLN A 91 -5.07 -1.65 -8.89
N PRO A 92 -3.85 -1.47 -8.35
CA PRO A 92 -3.05 -0.31 -8.69
C PRO A 92 -2.69 -0.36 -10.19
N GLY A 93 -2.70 0.80 -10.83
CA GLY A 93 -2.11 0.97 -12.13
C GLY A 93 -0.57 0.97 -12.02
N PHE A 94 0.06 2.06 -12.41
CA PHE A 94 1.48 2.28 -12.12
C PHE A 94 1.67 2.58 -10.61
N TYR A 95 2.74 2.08 -10.03
CA TYR A 95 3.23 2.56 -8.73
C TYR A 95 4.76 2.62 -8.71
N SER A 96 5.33 3.50 -7.89
CA SER A 96 6.77 3.61 -7.66
C SER A 96 7.05 4.07 -6.24
N LYS A 97 8.08 3.47 -5.64
CA LYS A 97 8.69 3.89 -4.38
C LYS A 97 10.14 4.34 -4.57
N ASP A 98 10.71 4.03 -5.72
CA ASP A 98 12.10 4.31 -6.04
C ASP A 98 12.25 5.76 -6.54
N GLY A 99 13.35 6.42 -6.15
CA GLY A 99 13.62 7.80 -6.54
C GLY A 99 12.75 8.86 -5.84
N LEU A 100 11.97 8.46 -4.84
CA LEU A 100 11.21 9.41 -4.01
C LEU A 100 12.09 9.90 -2.86
N HIS A 101 11.96 11.20 -2.57
CA HIS A 101 12.59 11.84 -1.42
C HIS A 101 11.57 12.12 -0.33
N GLU A 102 11.99 12.15 0.92
CA GLU A 102 11.11 12.53 2.01
C GLU A 102 10.39 13.86 1.73
N PRO A 103 9.14 13.99 2.09
CA PRO A 103 8.32 13.08 2.90
C PRO A 103 7.59 11.97 2.11
N PHE A 104 7.83 11.81 0.81
CA PHE A 104 7.12 10.86 -0.03
C PHE A 104 7.58 9.42 0.19
N LEU A 105 6.63 8.50 0.34
CA LEU A 105 6.86 7.07 0.55
C LEU A 105 6.49 6.23 -0.67
N LEU A 106 5.44 6.64 -1.37
CA LEU A 106 4.85 5.87 -2.46
C LEU A 106 4.13 6.80 -3.43
N ARG A 107 4.26 6.54 -4.72
CA ARG A 107 3.51 7.21 -5.79
C ARG A 107 2.80 6.17 -6.63
N PHE A 108 1.53 6.40 -6.99
CA PHE A 108 0.75 5.46 -7.78
C PHE A 108 -0.34 6.15 -8.59
N THR A 109 -0.85 5.44 -9.60
CA THR A 109 -2.04 5.85 -10.35
C THR A 109 -3.23 4.98 -9.97
N GLY A 110 -4.39 5.60 -9.78
CA GLY A 110 -5.64 4.90 -9.60
C GLY A 110 -6.26 4.52 -10.95
N ASN A 111 -6.88 3.35 -11.03
CA ASN A 111 -7.68 2.93 -12.16
C ASN A 111 -9.13 3.45 -11.98
N GLY A 112 -9.38 4.71 -12.33
CA GLY A 112 -10.73 5.31 -12.32
C GLY A 112 -11.32 5.43 -13.72
N LYS A 113 -12.64 5.55 -13.84
CA LYS A 113 -13.30 5.97 -15.08
C LYS A 113 -12.88 7.41 -15.38
N GLY A 114 -11.99 7.59 -16.35
CA GLY A 114 -11.37 8.87 -16.71
C GLY A 114 -9.85 8.84 -16.64
N ALA A 115 -9.17 9.94 -16.92
CA ALA A 115 -7.73 10.05 -16.83
C ALA A 115 -7.28 9.66 -15.41
N GLY A 116 -6.39 8.68 -15.30
CA GLY A 116 -5.89 8.19 -14.03
C GLY A 116 -5.30 9.33 -13.19
N TYR A 117 -5.75 9.46 -11.96
CA TYR A 117 -5.15 10.44 -11.04
C TYR A 117 -3.82 9.91 -10.53
N LEU A 118 -2.83 10.80 -10.49
CA LEU A 118 -1.57 10.53 -9.81
C LEU A 118 -1.72 10.84 -8.33
N PHE A 119 -1.40 9.86 -7.48
CA PHE A 119 -1.40 9.99 -6.03
C PHE A 119 0.01 9.82 -5.51
N SER A 120 0.35 10.60 -4.49
CA SER A 120 1.58 10.41 -3.69
C SER A 120 1.20 10.30 -2.22
N VAL A 121 1.67 9.25 -1.56
CA VAL A 121 1.52 9.09 -0.12
C VAL A 121 2.76 9.64 0.55
N ALA A 122 2.55 10.53 1.51
CA ALA A 122 3.61 11.23 2.23
C ALA A 122 3.45 11.05 3.75
N TRP A 123 4.57 10.98 4.45
CA TRP A 123 4.60 10.91 5.91
C TRP A 123 4.58 12.30 6.50
N LEU A 124 3.66 12.52 7.44
CA LEU A 124 3.57 13.74 8.21
C LEU A 124 4.20 13.53 9.59
N ASP A 125 5.23 14.28 9.86
CA ASP A 125 5.86 14.41 11.16
C ASP A 125 5.88 15.86 11.63
N ALA A 126 6.43 16.13 12.82
CA ALA A 126 6.48 17.45 13.42
C ALA A 126 7.36 18.45 12.62
N ALA A 127 8.28 17.97 11.79
CA ALA A 127 9.18 18.79 10.98
C ALA A 127 8.63 19.08 9.57
N THR A 128 7.54 18.42 9.17
CA THR A 128 6.99 18.52 7.82
C THR A 128 6.13 19.77 7.65
N HIS A 129 6.54 20.67 6.76
CA HIS A 129 5.76 21.83 6.35
C HIS A 129 4.93 21.53 5.11
N ILE A 130 3.67 21.13 5.30
CA ILE A 130 2.76 20.70 4.21
C ILE A 130 2.68 21.71 3.06
N ALA A 131 2.63 23.01 3.38
CA ALA A 131 2.49 24.07 2.39
C ALA A 131 3.69 24.22 1.44
N THR A 132 4.87 23.74 1.83
CA THR A 132 6.11 23.88 1.04
C THR A 132 6.46 22.63 0.24
N VAL A 133 5.70 21.54 0.40
CA VAL A 133 5.96 20.29 -0.31
C VAL A 133 5.64 20.44 -1.80
N PRO A 134 6.62 20.22 -2.69
CA PRO A 134 6.41 20.37 -4.11
C PRO A 134 5.43 19.31 -4.65
N ARG A 135 4.56 19.72 -5.56
CA ARG A 135 3.53 18.88 -6.15
C ARG A 135 3.57 18.98 -7.68
N MET A 136 3.46 17.86 -8.37
CA MET A 136 3.29 17.84 -9.82
C MET A 136 1.88 18.30 -10.23
N LYS A 137 1.74 18.77 -11.47
CA LYS A 137 0.43 19.16 -12.00
C LYS A 137 -0.52 17.94 -12.01
N GLY A 138 -1.68 18.09 -11.39
CA GLY A 138 -2.68 17.00 -11.31
C GLY A 138 -2.40 15.94 -10.21
N GLU A 139 -1.30 16.03 -9.50
CA GLU A 139 -0.97 15.13 -8.39
C GLU A 139 -1.84 15.43 -7.16
N ARG A 140 -2.24 14.37 -6.46
CA ARG A 140 -2.95 14.41 -5.18
C ARG A 140 -2.04 13.85 -4.11
N ILE A 141 -1.78 14.62 -3.06
CA ILE A 141 -0.94 14.19 -1.94
C ILE A 141 -1.82 13.68 -0.81
N ILE A 142 -1.51 12.50 -0.32
CA ILE A 142 -2.19 11.86 0.80
C ILE A 142 -1.22 11.76 1.96
N TRP A 143 -1.56 12.43 3.05
CA TRP A 143 -0.76 12.45 4.28
C TRP A 143 -1.19 11.33 5.22
N ILE A 144 -0.21 10.59 5.72
CA ILE A 144 -0.37 9.62 6.81
C ILE A 144 0.53 10.03 7.97
N SER A 145 0.15 9.71 9.20
CA SER A 145 0.92 10.02 10.40
C SER A 145 0.91 8.87 11.39
N GLU A 146 1.88 8.84 12.29
CA GLU A 146 1.97 7.83 13.34
C GLU A 146 0.75 7.82 14.27
N SER A 147 0.27 8.99 14.65
CA SER A 147 -0.88 9.13 15.55
C SER A 147 -2.22 8.78 14.91
N GLY A 148 -2.28 8.75 13.56
CA GLY A 148 -3.54 8.62 12.83
C GLY A 148 -4.52 9.79 13.01
N SER A 149 -4.12 10.84 13.76
CA SER A 149 -4.88 12.07 13.97
C SER A 149 -4.10 13.27 13.43
N PHE A 150 -4.81 14.28 12.96
CA PHE A 150 -4.20 15.39 12.19
C PHE A 150 -4.52 16.78 12.77
N GLY A 151 -5.11 16.87 13.95
CA GLY A 151 -5.45 18.16 14.57
C GLY A 151 -6.18 19.12 13.61
N GLU A 152 -6.13 20.41 13.92
CA GLU A 152 -6.58 21.48 13.02
C GLU A 152 -5.44 21.92 12.12
N ILE A 153 -5.22 21.18 11.01
CA ILE A 153 -4.22 21.56 10.00
C ILE A 153 -4.94 22.01 8.74
N ASP A 154 -4.64 23.23 8.30
CA ASP A 154 -5.16 23.74 7.03
C ASP A 154 -4.44 23.03 5.87
N LEU A 155 -5.23 22.32 5.05
CA LEU A 155 -4.71 21.56 3.92
C LEU A 155 -4.75 22.39 2.63
N PRO A 156 -3.63 22.50 1.90
CA PRO A 156 -3.64 23.04 0.57
C PRO A 156 -4.57 22.23 -0.37
N ARG A 157 -5.03 22.87 -1.43
CA ARG A 157 -5.86 22.22 -2.45
C ARG A 157 -5.19 20.95 -3.01
N HIS A 158 -5.94 19.86 -3.17
CA HIS A 158 -5.47 18.54 -3.62
C HIS A 158 -4.58 17.80 -2.61
N HIS A 159 -4.55 18.24 -1.36
CA HIS A 159 -3.98 17.48 -0.27
C HIS A 159 -5.10 16.83 0.54
N PHE A 160 -4.84 15.62 1.03
CA PHE A 160 -5.78 14.80 1.78
C PHE A 160 -5.07 14.19 2.99
N PHE A 161 -5.81 13.91 4.04
CA PHE A 161 -5.35 13.04 5.13
C PHE A 161 -5.99 11.66 5.00
N ALA A 162 -5.22 10.62 5.34
CA ALA A 162 -5.70 9.26 5.53
C ALA A 162 -5.55 8.89 7.01
N ALA A 163 -6.64 8.99 7.76
CA ALA A 163 -6.67 8.64 9.17
C ALA A 163 -7.01 7.17 9.35
N ARG A 164 -6.10 6.43 9.99
CA ARG A 164 -6.28 5.00 10.25
C ARG A 164 -7.40 4.77 11.26
N GLN A 165 -8.31 3.87 10.93
CA GLN A 165 -9.41 3.44 11.77
C GLN A 165 -9.02 2.22 12.62
N LYS A 166 -9.84 1.90 13.64
CA LYS A 166 -9.61 0.74 14.52
C LYS A 166 -9.64 -0.60 13.79
N ASP A 167 -10.37 -0.70 12.70
CA ASP A 167 -10.44 -1.88 11.83
C ASP A 167 -9.26 -2.00 10.85
N GLY A 168 -8.34 -1.02 10.86
CA GLY A 168 -7.17 -0.96 10.01
C GLY A 168 -7.41 -0.36 8.62
N THR A 169 -8.64 0.10 8.32
CA THR A 169 -8.96 0.89 7.12
C THR A 169 -8.63 2.37 7.32
N HIS A 170 -8.73 3.17 6.26
CA HIS A 170 -8.49 4.60 6.32
C HIS A 170 -9.76 5.40 6.04
N ARG A 171 -9.93 6.48 6.80
CA ARG A 171 -10.88 7.54 6.48
C ARG A 171 -10.13 8.71 5.86
N PHE A 172 -10.60 9.16 4.68
CA PHE A 172 -9.95 10.21 3.92
C PHE A 172 -10.65 11.56 4.15
N PHE A 173 -9.84 12.61 4.34
CA PHE A 173 -10.31 13.99 4.55
C PHE A 173 -9.58 14.92 3.59
N GLY A 174 -10.28 15.85 2.96
CA GLY A 174 -9.70 16.90 2.12
C GLY A 174 -9.79 18.29 2.76
N SER A 175 -9.18 19.29 2.13
CA SER A 175 -9.37 20.70 2.52
C SER A 175 -10.83 21.09 2.35
N ASN A 176 -11.48 21.59 3.40
CA ASN A 176 -12.83 22.16 3.42
C ASN A 176 -13.99 21.18 3.20
N GLU A 177 -14.04 20.08 3.88
CA GLU A 177 -15.17 19.21 4.21
C GLU A 177 -14.80 17.73 4.14
N PRO A 178 -15.46 16.85 4.92
CA PRO A 178 -15.29 15.40 4.78
C PRO A 178 -15.96 14.93 3.49
N LYS A 179 -15.37 15.22 2.34
CA LYS A 179 -15.82 14.62 1.08
C LYS A 179 -15.27 13.20 0.98
N LYS A 180 -16.18 12.22 0.91
CA LYS A 180 -15.84 10.88 0.49
C LYS A 180 -15.12 10.97 -0.85
N ILE A 181 -13.90 10.47 -0.89
CA ILE A 181 -13.13 10.26 -2.13
C ILE A 181 -13.71 9.06 -2.87
#